data_4296feb335e2428143a52be6e6855604
#
_entry.id   4296feb335e2428143a52be6e6855604
#
_cell.length_a   1.000
_cell.length_b   1.000
_cell.length_c   1.000
_cell.angle_alpha   90.00
_cell.angle_beta   90.00
_cell.angle_gamma   90.00
#
_symmetry.space_group_name_H-M   'P 1'
#
loop_
_entity.id
_entity.type
_entity.pdbx_description
1 polymer ?
#
loop_
_entity_poly.entity_id
_entity_poly.type
_entity_poly.pdbx_seq_one_letter_code
_entity_poly.pdbx_strand_id
1 'polypeptide(L)'
;MFHIYVDGSCLGNQNVDTETPAGWGVVVIVGSNDLGRGNGEIFHEFNGKVITERSNSKFIGAEVGSNNTAELTAFAEALRWALSEGGDSKIIIKTDSQYAGNQATGAWRAKANRELVAHVQSLWNEVSQLRELTWEHVKAHSGHRWNERADHLAVRAANDETP
;
A
#
# COMPACT_ATOMS: atom_id res chain seq x y z
N MET A 1 10.97 -14.10 -6.52
CA MET A 1 10.08 -12.98 -6.89
C MET A 1 8.97 -12.85 -5.87
N PHE A 2 8.67 -11.63 -5.45
CA PHE A 2 7.59 -11.35 -4.52
C PHE A 2 6.46 -10.63 -5.23
N HIS A 3 5.22 -11.05 -4.96
CA HIS A 3 4.02 -10.32 -5.33
C HIS A 3 3.49 -9.67 -4.06
N ILE A 4 3.41 -8.36 -4.02
CA ILE A 4 3.00 -7.63 -2.82
C ILE A 4 1.65 -6.97 -3.09
N TYR A 5 0.61 -7.43 -2.40
CA TYR A 5 -0.73 -6.89 -2.52
C TYR A 5 -0.92 -5.82 -1.45
N VAL A 6 -1.38 -4.66 -1.86
CA VAL A 6 -1.57 -3.51 -0.98
C VAL A 6 -3.00 -2.99 -1.12
N ASP A 7 -3.56 -2.49 -0.03
CA ASP A 7 -4.89 -1.88 -0.04
C ASP A 7 -5.02 -0.88 1.10
N GLY A 8 -5.96 0.03 0.94
CA GLY A 8 -6.28 1.03 1.94
C GLY A 8 -7.78 1.10 2.18
N SER A 9 -8.17 1.48 3.37
CA SER A 9 -9.57 1.60 3.76
C SER A 9 -9.76 2.83 4.65
N CYS A 10 -10.90 3.49 4.49
CA CYS A 10 -11.25 4.66 5.28
C CYS A 10 -12.67 4.49 5.81
N LEU A 11 -12.87 4.81 7.08
CA LEU A 11 -14.20 4.82 7.68
C LEU A 11 -14.84 6.17 7.41
N GLY A 12 -15.91 6.20 6.59
CA GLY A 12 -16.62 7.42 6.25
C GLY A 12 -15.80 8.29 5.29
N ASN A 13 -15.97 8.11 4.00
CA ASN A 13 -15.18 8.76 2.97
C ASN A 13 -15.69 10.16 2.58
N GLN A 14 -16.57 10.76 3.40
CA GLN A 14 -17.06 12.12 3.21
C GLN A 14 -16.57 13.00 4.35
N ASN A 15 -16.16 14.24 4.02
CA ASN A 15 -15.69 15.21 5.01
C ASN A 15 -14.51 14.67 5.84
N VAL A 16 -13.56 14.04 5.15
CA VAL A 16 -12.37 13.46 5.82
C VAL A 16 -11.48 14.56 6.43
N ASP A 17 -10.88 14.25 7.57
CA ASP A 17 -9.97 15.15 8.28
C ASP A 17 -8.85 14.34 8.96
N THR A 18 -8.10 14.99 9.87
CA THR A 18 -6.99 14.34 10.57
C THR A 18 -7.45 13.25 11.52
N GLU A 19 -8.71 13.24 11.93
CA GLU A 19 -9.25 12.27 12.88
C GLU A 19 -10.03 11.14 12.21
N THR A 20 -10.27 11.23 10.90
CA THR A 20 -10.98 10.19 10.16
C THR A 20 -10.14 8.91 10.17
N PRO A 21 -10.68 7.79 10.72
CA PRO A 21 -9.91 6.56 10.76
C PRO A 21 -9.67 5.99 9.36
N ALA A 22 -8.41 5.72 9.06
CA ALA A 22 -8.02 5.06 7.82
C ALA A 22 -6.92 4.04 8.14
N GLY A 23 -6.93 2.93 7.41
CA GLY A 23 -5.98 1.85 7.61
C GLY A 23 -5.42 1.34 6.30
N TRP A 24 -4.30 0.66 6.39
CA TRP A 24 -3.61 0.07 5.25
C TRP A 24 -3.26 -1.38 5.54
N GLY A 25 -3.15 -2.18 4.47
CA GLY A 25 -2.78 -3.59 4.58
C GLY A 25 -1.80 -3.97 3.49
N VAL A 26 -0.88 -4.85 3.82
CA VAL A 26 0.17 -5.36 2.92
C VAL A 26 0.29 -6.86 3.09
N VAL A 27 0.25 -7.58 1.97
CA VAL A 27 0.41 -9.04 1.96
C VAL A 27 1.50 -9.39 0.95
N VAL A 28 2.59 -9.99 1.43
CA VAL A 28 3.72 -10.41 0.60
C VAL A 28 3.57 -11.90 0.27
N ILE A 29 3.52 -12.21 -1.01
CA ILE A 29 3.28 -13.57 -1.51
C ILE A 29 4.50 -14.10 -2.24
N VAL A 30 4.84 -15.35 -1.97
CA VAL A 30 5.87 -16.10 -2.72
C VAL A 30 5.21 -17.27 -3.45
N GLY A 31 5.84 -17.73 -4.52
CA GLY A 31 5.36 -18.89 -5.26
C GLY A 31 4.14 -18.63 -6.14
N SER A 32 3.79 -17.36 -6.37
CA SER A 32 2.71 -17.03 -7.29
C SER A 32 3.21 -17.09 -8.73
N ASN A 33 2.39 -17.63 -9.62
CA ASN A 33 2.68 -17.68 -11.04
C ASN A 33 1.71 -16.83 -11.87
N ASP A 34 0.94 -15.98 -11.22
CA ASP A 34 -0.08 -15.11 -11.81
C ASP A 34 -1.22 -15.85 -12.52
N LEU A 35 -1.37 -17.14 -12.30
CA LEU A 35 -2.50 -17.91 -12.83
C LEU A 35 -3.57 -18.06 -11.75
N GLY A 36 -4.82 -17.89 -12.16
CA GLY A 36 -5.94 -18.01 -11.24
C GLY A 36 -6.09 -16.80 -10.30
N ARG A 37 -6.76 -17.02 -9.17
CA ARG A 37 -7.16 -15.95 -8.26
C ARG A 37 -6.49 -16.05 -6.90
N GLY A 38 -5.18 -16.25 -6.89
CA GLY A 38 -4.42 -16.21 -5.65
C GLY A 38 -3.70 -17.50 -5.31
N ASN A 39 -2.82 -17.95 -6.18
CA ASN A 39 -1.90 -19.03 -5.86
C ASN A 39 -0.71 -18.46 -5.09
N GLY A 40 0.14 -19.34 -4.61
CA GLY A 40 1.30 -18.98 -3.79
C GLY A 40 0.97 -19.03 -2.30
N GLU A 41 1.91 -18.55 -1.50
CA GLU A 41 1.81 -18.59 -0.04
C GLU A 41 2.17 -17.24 0.56
N ILE A 42 1.57 -16.92 1.71
CA ILE A 42 1.90 -15.70 2.46
C ILE A 42 3.31 -15.85 3.02
N PHE A 43 4.21 -14.97 2.60
CA PHE A 43 5.54 -14.85 3.15
C PHE A 43 5.55 -13.94 4.37
N HIS A 44 4.80 -12.83 4.28
CA HIS A 44 4.67 -11.87 5.38
C HIS A 44 3.41 -11.03 5.15
N GLU A 45 2.76 -10.61 6.22
CA GLU A 45 1.64 -9.67 6.12
C GLU A 45 1.64 -8.74 7.32
N PHE A 46 1.20 -7.51 7.09
CA PHE A 46 1.13 -6.52 8.17
C PHE A 46 0.14 -5.42 7.78
N ASN A 47 -0.27 -4.66 8.78
CA ASN A 47 -1.23 -3.59 8.61
C ASN A 47 -1.01 -2.50 9.65
N GLY A 48 -1.69 -1.39 9.50
CA GLY A 48 -1.61 -0.29 10.44
C GLY A 48 -2.54 0.85 10.09
N LYS A 49 -2.59 1.84 10.95
CA LYS A 49 -3.36 3.07 10.72
C LYS A 49 -2.55 4.09 9.95
N VAL A 50 -3.26 4.88 9.14
CA VAL A 50 -2.67 6.06 8.53
C VAL A 50 -2.36 7.06 9.64
N ILE A 51 -1.12 7.54 9.67
CA ILE A 51 -0.65 8.50 10.68
C ILE A 51 -0.79 9.91 10.11
N THR A 52 -1.58 10.75 10.77
CA THR A 52 -1.85 12.12 10.33
C THR A 52 -1.24 13.18 11.23
N GLU A 53 -0.65 12.79 12.37
CA GLU A 53 0.00 13.72 13.30
C GLU A 53 1.44 13.97 12.90
N ARG A 54 1.79 15.23 12.60
CA ARG A 54 3.15 15.60 12.19
C ARG A 54 4.20 15.32 13.26
N SER A 55 3.81 15.33 14.53
CA SER A 55 4.71 15.05 15.65
C SER A 55 5.03 13.56 15.81
N ASN A 56 4.28 12.68 15.14
CA ASN A 56 4.53 11.25 15.21
C ASN A 56 5.72 10.88 14.32
N SER A 57 6.66 10.09 14.86
CA SER A 57 7.87 9.69 14.14
C SER A 57 7.59 8.88 12.88
N LYS A 58 6.39 8.29 12.78
CA LYS A 58 5.97 7.50 11.62
C LYS A 58 5.19 8.31 10.59
N PHE A 59 5.03 9.62 10.80
CA PHE A 59 4.36 10.49 9.85
C PHE A 59 5.15 10.57 8.54
N ILE A 60 4.47 10.37 7.42
CA ILE A 60 5.10 10.40 6.09
C ILE A 60 4.43 11.37 5.13
N GLY A 61 3.52 12.20 5.63
CA GLY A 61 2.92 13.26 4.83
C GLY A 61 1.41 13.20 4.67
N ALA A 62 0.74 12.20 5.26
CA ALA A 62 -0.70 12.12 5.18
C ALA A 62 -1.35 13.15 6.11
N GLU A 63 -2.03 14.14 5.55
CA GLU A 63 -2.67 15.20 6.34
C GLU A 63 -4.06 14.82 6.83
N VAL A 64 -4.71 13.88 6.14
CA VAL A 64 -6.04 13.39 6.51
C VAL A 64 -6.09 11.88 6.35
N GLY A 65 -7.05 11.24 7.01
CA GLY A 65 -7.38 9.83 6.77
C GLY A 65 -8.41 9.75 5.65
N SER A 66 -8.03 9.16 4.53
CA SER A 66 -8.89 9.00 3.35
C SER A 66 -8.56 7.70 2.64
N ASN A 67 -9.37 7.30 1.67
CA ASN A 67 -9.04 6.14 0.84
C ASN A 67 -7.71 6.37 0.11
N ASN A 68 -7.50 7.56 -0.45
CA ASN A 68 -6.29 7.85 -1.18
C ASN A 68 -5.04 7.87 -0.30
N THR A 69 -5.11 8.47 0.91
CA THR A 69 -3.96 8.46 1.82
C THR A 69 -3.68 7.05 2.34
N ALA A 70 -4.71 6.24 2.56
CA ALA A 70 -4.55 4.85 2.97
C ALA A 70 -3.89 4.01 1.87
N GLU A 71 -4.32 4.18 0.62
CA GLU A 71 -3.72 3.48 -0.51
C GLU A 71 -2.25 3.86 -0.71
N LEU A 72 -1.93 5.14 -0.64
CA LEU A 72 -0.55 5.62 -0.74
C LEU A 72 0.30 5.12 0.41
N THR A 73 -0.24 5.10 1.63
CA THR A 73 0.49 4.60 2.80
C THR A 73 0.76 3.11 2.67
N ALA A 74 -0.20 2.32 2.20
CA ALA A 74 0.00 0.90 1.94
C ALA A 74 1.15 0.69 0.95
N PHE A 75 1.17 1.48 -0.11
CA PHE A 75 2.21 1.42 -1.12
C PHE A 75 3.59 1.75 -0.50
N ALA A 76 3.66 2.80 0.31
CA ALA A 76 4.89 3.20 1.00
C ALA A 76 5.39 2.11 1.95
N GLU A 77 4.49 1.48 2.71
CA GLU A 77 4.86 0.44 3.65
C GLU A 77 5.37 -0.82 2.93
N ALA A 78 4.79 -1.15 1.77
CA ALA A 78 5.31 -2.23 0.94
C ALA A 78 6.74 -1.94 0.47
N LEU A 79 7.00 -0.70 0.04
CA LEU A 79 8.33 -0.30 -0.40
C LEU A 79 9.34 -0.30 0.75
N ARG A 80 8.93 0.15 1.93
CA ARG A 80 9.79 0.10 3.13
C ARG A 80 10.15 -1.33 3.49
N TRP A 81 9.18 -2.25 3.40
CA TRP A 81 9.44 -3.67 3.62
C TRP A 81 10.48 -4.18 2.62
N ALA A 82 10.35 -3.80 1.35
CA ALA A 82 11.29 -4.20 0.30
C ALA A 82 12.73 -3.76 0.61
N LEU A 83 12.88 -2.56 1.16
CA LEU A 83 14.20 -2.06 1.58
C LEU A 83 14.75 -2.83 2.78
N SER A 84 13.91 -3.10 3.77
CA SER A 84 14.34 -3.78 4.99
C SER A 84 14.62 -5.26 4.76
N GLU A 85 13.93 -5.88 3.80
CA GLU A 85 14.16 -7.28 3.44
C GLU A 85 15.54 -7.50 2.84
N GLY A 86 16.04 -6.51 2.11
CA GLY A 86 17.44 -6.49 1.67
C GLY A 86 17.83 -7.42 0.54
N GLY A 87 16.88 -8.17 -0.01
CA GLY A 87 17.13 -9.06 -1.13
C GLY A 87 17.13 -8.33 -2.47
N ASP A 88 17.44 -9.05 -3.54
CA ASP A 88 17.45 -8.52 -4.89
C ASP A 88 16.40 -9.15 -5.80
N SER A 89 15.52 -9.99 -5.26
CA SER A 89 14.44 -10.60 -6.03
C SER A 89 13.50 -9.53 -6.57
N LYS A 90 12.97 -9.78 -7.76
CA LYS A 90 11.97 -8.89 -8.39
C LYS A 90 10.75 -8.75 -7.49
N ILE A 91 10.22 -7.53 -7.45
CA ILE A 91 8.98 -7.21 -6.73
C ILE A 91 7.95 -6.67 -7.72
N ILE A 92 6.72 -7.19 -7.63
CA ILE A 92 5.57 -6.66 -8.33
C ILE A 92 4.56 -6.24 -7.28
N ILE A 93 4.28 -4.94 -7.18
CA ILE A 93 3.25 -4.43 -6.27
C ILE A 93 1.92 -4.47 -6.98
N LYS A 94 0.93 -5.09 -6.35
CA LYS A 94 -0.42 -5.28 -6.88
C LYS A 94 -1.39 -4.42 -6.07
N THR A 95 -2.13 -3.57 -6.76
CA THR A 95 -3.09 -2.65 -6.10
C THR A 95 -4.34 -2.50 -6.96
N ASP A 96 -5.49 -2.31 -6.30
CA ASP A 96 -6.72 -1.96 -7.01
C ASP A 96 -6.84 -0.44 -7.20
N SER A 97 -5.89 0.33 -6.69
CA SER A 97 -5.86 1.79 -6.82
C SER A 97 -4.94 2.23 -7.96
N GLN A 98 -5.52 2.61 -9.10
CA GLN A 98 -4.73 3.22 -10.17
C GLN A 98 -4.10 4.53 -9.72
N TYR A 99 -4.79 5.27 -8.85
CA TYR A 99 -4.28 6.50 -8.28
C TYR A 99 -2.94 6.25 -7.56
N ALA A 100 -2.90 5.27 -6.66
CA ALA A 100 -1.68 5.01 -5.89
C ALA A 100 -0.50 4.61 -6.78
N GLY A 101 -0.72 3.71 -7.72
CA GLY A 101 0.35 3.26 -8.62
C GLY A 101 0.88 4.37 -9.52
N ASN A 102 -0.01 5.17 -10.09
CA ASN A 102 0.40 6.26 -10.98
C ASN A 102 1.03 7.43 -10.23
N GLN A 103 0.63 7.68 -8.98
CA GLN A 103 1.29 8.68 -8.16
C GLN A 103 2.67 8.21 -7.69
N ALA A 104 2.79 6.94 -7.29
CA ALA A 104 4.06 6.39 -6.80
C ALA A 104 5.17 6.45 -7.85
N THR A 105 4.84 6.22 -9.11
CA THR A 105 5.80 6.20 -10.20
C THR A 105 6.01 7.58 -10.84
N GLY A 106 5.18 8.57 -10.49
CA GLY A 106 5.24 9.88 -11.12
C GLY A 106 4.53 9.95 -12.47
N ALA A 107 3.82 8.90 -12.89
CA ALA A 107 3.08 8.88 -14.15
C ALA A 107 1.97 9.93 -14.17
N TRP A 108 1.34 10.18 -13.02
CA TRP A 108 0.36 11.25 -12.84
C TRP A 108 0.96 12.35 -11.97
N ARG A 109 0.68 13.61 -12.34
CA ARG A 109 1.13 14.76 -11.56
C ARG A 109 0.29 14.87 -10.28
N ALA A 110 0.96 15.06 -9.14
CA ALA A 110 0.28 15.19 -7.86
C ALA A 110 -0.44 16.53 -7.76
N LYS A 111 -1.76 16.50 -7.53
CA LYS A 111 -2.59 17.70 -7.30
C LYS A 111 -2.94 17.83 -5.82
N ALA A 112 -2.95 16.73 -5.09
CA ALA A 112 -3.23 16.65 -3.67
C ALA A 112 -2.28 15.65 -3.05
N ASN A 113 -2.20 15.63 -1.72
CA ASN A 113 -1.34 14.70 -0.97
C ASN A 113 0.13 14.79 -1.41
N ARG A 114 0.59 15.99 -1.76
CA ARG A 114 1.90 16.19 -2.39
C ARG A 114 3.06 15.70 -1.54
N GLU A 115 3.02 15.93 -0.24
CA GLU A 115 4.09 15.50 0.66
C GLU A 115 4.14 13.97 0.74
N LEU A 116 2.97 13.33 0.89
CA LEU A 116 2.87 11.86 0.92
C LEU A 116 3.31 11.26 -0.42
N VAL A 117 2.85 11.83 -1.53
CA VAL A 117 3.25 11.36 -2.87
C VAL A 117 4.76 11.47 -3.06
N ALA A 118 5.36 12.59 -2.64
CA ALA A 118 6.81 12.77 -2.75
C ALA A 118 7.57 11.71 -1.94
N HIS A 119 7.07 11.37 -0.75
CA HIS A 119 7.66 10.34 0.08
C HIS A 119 7.60 8.97 -0.60
N VAL A 120 6.44 8.63 -1.16
CA VAL A 120 6.24 7.35 -1.86
C VAL A 120 7.14 7.28 -3.10
N GLN A 121 7.23 8.37 -3.87
CA GLN A 121 8.10 8.42 -5.05
C GLN A 121 9.57 8.24 -4.69
N SER A 122 10.00 8.83 -3.59
CA SER A 122 11.36 8.66 -3.10
C SER A 122 11.66 7.20 -2.78
N LEU A 123 10.72 6.53 -2.10
CA LEU A 123 10.86 5.11 -1.79
C LEU A 123 10.85 4.24 -3.05
N TRP A 124 9.97 4.55 -4.00
CA TRP A 124 9.92 3.84 -5.27
C TRP A 124 11.27 3.90 -5.98
N ASN A 125 11.84 5.10 -6.09
CA ASN A 125 13.13 5.30 -6.75
C ASN A 125 14.26 4.55 -6.02
N GLU A 126 14.24 4.58 -4.70
CA GLU A 126 15.25 3.91 -3.88
C GLU A 126 15.22 2.39 -4.08
N VAL A 127 14.04 1.80 -4.02
CA VAL A 127 13.86 0.35 -4.26
C VAL A 127 14.26 -0.01 -5.70
N SER A 128 13.86 0.81 -6.68
CA SER A 128 14.15 0.57 -8.09
C SER A 128 15.65 0.53 -8.40
N GLN A 129 16.47 1.20 -7.60
CA GLN A 129 17.92 1.18 -7.77
C GLN A 129 18.55 -0.11 -7.25
N LEU A 130 17.86 -0.82 -6.37
CA LEU A 130 18.38 -2.00 -5.70
C LEU A 130 17.85 -3.31 -6.29
N ARG A 131 16.68 -3.26 -6.91
CA ARG A 131 16.03 -4.47 -7.43
C ARG A 131 14.99 -4.10 -8.50
N GLU A 132 14.64 -5.08 -9.34
CA GLU A 132 13.60 -4.88 -10.34
C GLU A 132 12.25 -4.68 -9.64
N LEU A 133 11.56 -3.59 -9.98
CA LEU A 133 10.32 -3.17 -9.34
C LEU A 133 9.31 -2.72 -10.38
N THR A 134 8.13 -3.32 -10.35
CA THR A 134 7.01 -2.91 -11.18
C THR A 134 5.75 -2.91 -10.33
N TRP A 135 4.65 -2.35 -10.87
CA TRP A 135 3.35 -2.45 -10.23
C TRP A 135 2.30 -2.83 -11.26
N GLU A 136 1.22 -3.46 -10.81
CA GLU A 136 0.12 -3.87 -11.66
C GLU A 136 -1.20 -3.55 -10.99
N HIS A 137 -2.15 -3.12 -11.80
CA HIS A 137 -3.52 -2.90 -11.34
C HIS A 137 -4.24 -4.24 -11.25
N VAL A 138 -4.93 -4.48 -10.13
CA VAL A 138 -5.82 -5.62 -9.96
C VAL A 138 -7.24 -5.09 -9.76
N LYS A 139 -8.24 -5.84 -10.27
CA LYS A 139 -9.62 -5.40 -10.18
C LYS A 139 -10.15 -5.62 -8.75
N ALA A 140 -10.67 -4.56 -8.14
CA ALA A 140 -11.25 -4.63 -6.80
C ALA A 140 -12.46 -5.55 -6.78
N HIS A 141 -12.64 -6.26 -5.66
CA HIS A 141 -13.81 -7.12 -5.40
C HIS A 141 -14.09 -8.14 -6.51
N SER A 142 -13.03 -8.65 -7.13
CA SER A 142 -13.14 -9.65 -8.21
C SER A 142 -12.94 -11.08 -7.73
N GLY A 143 -12.85 -11.30 -6.41
CA GLY A 143 -12.62 -12.60 -5.82
C GLY A 143 -11.17 -13.02 -5.79
N HIS A 144 -10.24 -12.10 -5.98
CA HIS A 144 -8.81 -12.41 -5.89
C HIS A 144 -8.42 -12.56 -4.42
N ARG A 145 -7.94 -13.74 -4.06
CA ARG A 145 -7.63 -14.13 -2.67
C ARG A 145 -6.75 -13.11 -1.93
N TRP A 146 -5.65 -12.70 -2.55
CA TRP A 146 -4.67 -11.86 -1.88
C TRP A 146 -5.07 -10.39 -1.87
N ASN A 147 -5.77 -9.92 -2.90
CA ASN A 147 -6.33 -8.57 -2.90
C ASN A 147 -7.37 -8.44 -1.77
N GLU A 148 -8.22 -9.45 -1.61
CA GLU A 148 -9.21 -9.47 -0.54
C GLU A 148 -8.56 -9.55 0.84
N ARG A 149 -7.44 -10.28 0.96
CA ARG A 149 -6.70 -10.34 2.22
C ARG A 149 -6.12 -8.99 2.61
N ALA A 150 -5.55 -8.26 1.64
CA ALA A 150 -5.03 -6.91 1.90
C ALA A 150 -6.16 -5.96 2.31
N ASP A 151 -7.32 -6.04 1.64
CA ASP A 151 -8.50 -5.25 2.00
C ASP A 151 -8.94 -5.54 3.44
N HIS A 152 -9.03 -6.81 3.80
CA HIS A 152 -9.40 -7.22 5.16
C HIS A 152 -8.46 -6.64 6.21
N LEU A 153 -7.15 -6.69 5.97
CA LEU A 153 -6.16 -6.13 6.89
C LEU A 153 -6.32 -4.62 7.02
N ALA A 154 -6.57 -3.93 5.90
CA ALA A 154 -6.77 -2.48 5.90
C ALA A 154 -8.03 -2.08 6.67
N VAL A 155 -9.13 -2.79 6.46
CA VAL A 155 -10.40 -2.54 7.16
C VAL A 155 -10.22 -2.75 8.67
N ARG A 156 -9.56 -3.82 9.08
CA ARG A 156 -9.31 -4.10 10.50
C ARG A 156 -8.48 -2.99 11.14
N ALA A 157 -7.45 -2.51 10.44
CA ALA A 157 -6.62 -1.42 10.95
C ALA A 157 -7.42 -0.13 11.09
N ALA A 158 -8.28 0.21 10.11
CA ALA A 158 -9.13 1.39 10.17
C ALA A 158 -10.12 1.32 11.35
N ASN A 159 -10.56 0.12 11.72
CA ASN A 159 -11.49 -0.10 12.82
C ASN A 159 -10.82 -0.30 14.19
N ASP A 160 -9.50 -0.15 14.28
CA ASP A 160 -8.72 -0.42 15.50
C ASP A 160 -8.82 -1.88 15.99
N GLU A 161 -9.09 -2.80 15.08
CA GLU A 161 -9.14 -4.20 15.45
C GLU A 161 -7.74 -4.79 15.47
N THR A 162 -7.40 -5.47 16.57
CA THR A 162 -6.14 -6.22 16.62
C THR A 162 -6.26 -7.49 15.77
N PRO A 163 -5.22 -7.82 15.02
CA PRO A 163 -5.22 -9.05 14.24
C PRO A 163 -5.30 -10.31 15.11
#